data_a511bd003185ff0092487ad164d252dd
#
_entry.id   a511bd003185ff0092487ad164d252dd
#
_cell.length_a   1.000
_cell.length_b   1.000
_cell.length_c   1.000
_cell.angle_alpha   90.00
_cell.angle_beta   90.00
_cell.angle_gamma   90.00
#
_symmetry.space_group_name_H-M   'P 1'
#
loop_
_entity.id
_entity.type
_entity.pdbx_description
1 polymer ?
#
loop_
_entity_poly.entity_id
_entity_poly.type
_entity_poly.pdbx_seq_one_letter_code
_entity_poly.pdbx_strand_id
1 'polypeptide(L)'
;MNDKEIRNISSFRLFIQNFSRKKLGVVCVILVFSIYLIGIFAPLIAPYDYSETNLLKTQSGPDMENLLGTDRLGRDILSRVIWGIQTTVIVTITGLLTGALILGLFLGLLAGFYRGIFDFIVMRTGELVSSFPDILLIILLAATLRPRITNF
;
A
#
# COMPACT_ATOMS: atom_id res chain seq x y z
N MET A 1 42.48 -4.14 9.93
CA MET A 1 41.73 -4.70 8.79
C MET A 1 42.38 -4.10 7.55
N ASN A 2 42.94 -4.92 6.68
CA ASN A 2 43.86 -4.48 5.62
C ASN A 2 43.07 -3.92 4.44
N ASP A 3 43.49 -2.79 3.82
CA ASP A 3 42.78 -2.10 2.73
C ASP A 3 42.49 -2.98 1.50
N LYS A 4 43.19 -4.11 1.36
CA LYS A 4 42.92 -5.11 0.31
C LYS A 4 41.68 -5.96 0.56
N GLU A 5 41.26 -6.17 1.80
CA GLU A 5 40.03 -6.92 2.12
C GLU A 5 38.77 -6.08 1.86
N ILE A 6 38.85 -4.75 2.01
CA ILE A 6 37.73 -3.83 1.79
C ILE A 6 37.36 -3.74 0.30
N ARG A 7 38.30 -3.93 -0.61
CA ARG A 7 38.08 -3.83 -2.07
C ARG A 7 37.31 -5.01 -2.68
N ASN A 8 37.21 -6.15 -1.99
CA ASN A 8 36.55 -7.35 -2.52
C ASN A 8 35.15 -7.62 -1.93
N ILE A 9 34.68 -6.79 -1.00
CA ILE A 9 33.34 -6.95 -0.46
C ILE A 9 32.38 -6.18 -1.37
N SER A 10 31.49 -6.89 -2.07
CA SER A 10 30.42 -6.27 -2.86
C SER A 10 29.70 -5.23 -2.00
N SER A 11 29.45 -4.02 -2.53
CA SER A 11 28.73 -2.94 -1.87
C SER A 11 27.39 -3.41 -1.28
N PHE A 12 26.77 -4.39 -1.91
CA PHE A 12 25.56 -5.05 -1.44
C PHE A 12 25.77 -5.83 -0.13
N ARG A 13 26.88 -6.53 0.01
CA ARG A 13 27.20 -7.27 1.25
C ARG A 13 27.45 -6.33 2.42
N LEU A 14 28.13 -5.22 2.18
CA LEU A 14 28.33 -4.18 3.19
C LEU A 14 27.00 -3.54 3.60
N PHE A 15 26.10 -3.29 2.63
CA PHE A 15 24.76 -2.79 2.91
C PHE A 15 23.98 -3.74 3.82
N ILE A 16 23.91 -5.03 3.48
CA ILE A 16 23.21 -6.04 4.29
C ILE A 16 23.83 -6.14 5.69
N GLN A 17 25.15 -6.17 5.79
CA GLN A 17 25.85 -6.25 7.07
C GLN A 17 25.56 -5.04 7.97
N ASN A 18 25.58 -3.84 7.42
CA ASN A 18 25.27 -2.62 8.15
C ASN A 18 23.78 -2.50 8.51
N PHE A 19 22.90 -2.98 7.61
CA PHE A 19 21.48 -3.00 7.85
C PHE A 19 21.08 -3.99 8.95
N SER A 20 21.62 -5.21 8.91
CA SER A 20 21.32 -6.25 9.91
C SER A 20 21.80 -5.89 11.33
N ARG A 21 22.77 -4.97 11.46
CA ARG A 21 23.17 -4.41 12.76
C ARG A 21 22.12 -3.46 13.35
N LYS A 22 21.24 -2.90 12.53
CA LYS A 22 20.18 -2.00 12.98
C LYS A 22 18.92 -2.81 13.30
N LYS A 23 18.82 -3.30 14.53
CA LYS A 23 17.71 -4.16 15.00
C LYS A 23 16.33 -3.60 14.64
N LEU A 24 16.11 -2.29 14.84
CA LEU A 24 14.85 -1.64 14.51
C LEU A 24 14.52 -1.75 13.00
N GLY A 25 15.50 -1.53 12.12
CA GLY A 25 15.31 -1.66 10.68
C GLY A 25 14.93 -3.07 10.27
N VAL A 26 15.58 -4.08 10.85
CA VAL A 26 15.25 -5.50 10.60
C VAL A 26 13.82 -5.82 11.04
N VAL A 27 13.42 -5.36 12.23
CA VAL A 27 12.05 -5.55 12.73
C VAL A 27 11.02 -4.91 11.79
N CYS A 28 11.26 -3.68 11.33
CA CYS A 28 10.36 -3.01 10.38
C CYS A 28 10.22 -3.78 9.06
N VAL A 29 11.32 -4.30 8.51
CA VAL A 29 11.27 -5.10 7.27
C VAL A 29 10.48 -6.39 7.48
N ILE A 30 10.70 -7.08 8.61
CA ILE A 30 9.96 -8.30 8.94
C ILE A 30 8.46 -8.00 9.07
N LEU A 31 8.09 -6.91 9.76
CA LEU A 31 6.69 -6.50 9.91
C LEU A 31 6.04 -6.20 8.55
N VAL A 32 6.69 -5.40 7.71
CA VAL A 32 6.17 -5.09 6.37
C VAL A 32 6.02 -6.37 5.55
N PHE A 33 7.03 -7.22 5.54
CA PHE A 33 6.99 -8.49 4.80
C PHE A 33 5.86 -9.40 5.30
N SER A 34 5.65 -9.48 6.62
CA SER A 34 4.56 -10.25 7.22
C SER A 34 3.19 -9.72 6.80
N ILE A 35 3.00 -8.39 6.78
CA ILE A 35 1.76 -7.77 6.32
C ILE A 35 1.49 -8.12 4.84
N TYR A 36 2.51 -8.05 3.98
CA TYR A 36 2.35 -8.44 2.57
C TYR A 36 2.01 -9.92 2.42
N LEU A 37 2.64 -10.80 3.19
CA LEU A 37 2.30 -12.23 3.19
C LEU A 37 0.84 -12.46 3.62
N ILE A 38 0.40 -11.84 4.72
CA ILE A 38 -0.99 -11.94 5.18
C ILE A 38 -1.95 -11.47 4.09
N GLY A 39 -1.66 -10.36 3.42
CA GLY A 39 -2.51 -9.83 2.35
C GLY A 39 -2.57 -10.74 1.12
N ILE A 40 -1.45 -11.34 0.72
CA ILE A 40 -1.40 -12.27 -0.42
C ILE A 40 -2.19 -13.55 -0.10
N PHE A 41 -2.06 -14.06 1.12
CA PHE A 41 -2.72 -15.28 1.56
C PHE A 41 -4.06 -15.03 2.28
N ALA A 42 -4.62 -13.82 2.19
CA ALA A 42 -5.88 -13.47 2.85
C ALA A 42 -7.02 -14.46 2.57
N PRO A 43 -7.25 -14.95 1.33
CA PRO A 43 -8.32 -15.93 1.07
C PRO A 43 -8.14 -17.28 1.78
N LEU A 44 -6.93 -17.59 2.24
CA LEU A 44 -6.60 -18.83 2.96
C LEU A 44 -6.57 -18.63 4.46
N ILE A 45 -6.34 -17.39 4.93
CA ILE A 45 -6.16 -17.07 6.35
C ILE A 45 -7.46 -16.53 6.96
N ALA A 46 -8.28 -15.80 6.18
CA ALA A 46 -9.51 -15.20 6.67
C ALA A 46 -10.53 -16.30 7.01
N PRO A 47 -11.08 -16.33 8.26
CA PRO A 47 -12.08 -17.33 8.65
C PRO A 47 -13.38 -17.23 7.86
N TYR A 48 -13.78 -16.01 7.46
CA TYR A 48 -15.02 -15.72 6.76
C TYR A 48 -14.79 -14.84 5.55
N ASP A 49 -15.73 -14.85 4.59
CA ASP A 49 -15.71 -13.91 3.48
C ASP A 49 -15.98 -12.47 3.97
N TYR A 50 -15.38 -11.47 3.31
CA TYR A 50 -15.50 -10.05 3.70
C TYR A 50 -16.95 -9.53 3.65
N SER A 51 -17.82 -10.16 2.84
CA SER A 51 -19.22 -9.79 2.63
C SER A 51 -20.19 -10.60 3.48
N GLU A 52 -19.75 -11.66 4.12
CA GLU A 52 -20.58 -12.53 4.93
C GLU A 52 -21.15 -11.77 6.12
N THR A 53 -22.50 -11.76 6.24
CA THR A 53 -23.24 -11.02 7.26
C THR A 53 -24.08 -11.98 8.11
N ASN A 54 -24.03 -11.80 9.42
CA ASN A 54 -24.88 -12.53 10.36
C ASN A 54 -25.64 -11.56 11.27
N LEU A 55 -26.85 -11.18 10.83
CA LEU A 55 -27.67 -10.19 11.55
C LEU A 55 -28.06 -10.63 12.98
N LEU A 56 -27.93 -11.92 13.32
CA LEU A 56 -28.20 -12.41 14.66
C LEU A 56 -27.04 -12.11 15.62
N LYS A 57 -25.84 -11.88 15.10
CA LYS A 57 -24.61 -11.58 15.85
C LYS A 57 -24.11 -10.14 15.62
N THR A 58 -25.02 -9.17 15.54
CA THR A 58 -24.63 -7.77 15.36
C THR A 58 -23.98 -7.22 16.63
N GLN A 59 -22.85 -6.49 16.47
CA GLN A 59 -22.11 -5.84 17.57
C GLN A 59 -21.81 -6.78 18.75
N SER A 60 -21.59 -8.06 18.46
CA SER A 60 -21.18 -9.03 19.46
C SER A 60 -19.71 -8.85 19.84
N GLY A 61 -19.41 -9.00 21.12
CA GLY A 61 -18.03 -9.01 21.63
C GLY A 61 -17.21 -10.19 21.08
N PRO A 62 -15.89 -10.18 21.35
CA PRO A 62 -15.03 -11.29 20.99
C PRO A 62 -15.50 -12.63 21.57
N ASP A 63 -15.58 -13.66 20.73
CA ASP A 63 -15.89 -15.02 21.09
C ASP A 63 -14.98 -16.02 20.33
N MET A 64 -15.20 -17.34 20.51
CA MET A 64 -14.40 -18.38 19.86
C MET A 64 -14.62 -18.45 18.34
N GLU A 65 -15.75 -17.97 17.84
CA GLU A 65 -16.05 -17.92 16.41
C GLU A 65 -15.60 -16.60 15.81
N ASN A 66 -15.74 -15.49 16.54
CA ASN A 66 -15.40 -14.13 16.09
C ASN A 66 -14.36 -13.53 17.04
N LEU A 67 -13.07 -13.82 16.82
CA LEU A 67 -11.98 -13.46 17.73
C LEU A 67 -11.87 -11.97 18.05
N LEU A 68 -12.26 -11.08 17.13
CA LEU A 68 -12.32 -9.62 17.33
C LEU A 68 -13.74 -9.09 17.43
N GLY A 69 -14.73 -10.00 17.54
CA GLY A 69 -16.14 -9.63 17.55
C GLY A 69 -16.69 -9.29 16.16
N THR A 70 -17.91 -8.75 16.12
CA THR A 70 -18.62 -8.43 14.89
C THR A 70 -19.00 -6.95 14.78
N ASP A 71 -19.16 -6.47 13.57
CA ASP A 71 -19.58 -5.10 13.29
C ASP A 71 -21.11 -4.92 13.37
N ARG A 72 -21.60 -3.72 12.97
CA ARG A 72 -23.05 -3.40 12.98
C ARG A 72 -23.88 -4.26 12.03
N LEU A 73 -23.28 -4.92 11.08
CA LEU A 73 -23.93 -5.81 10.13
C LEU A 73 -23.68 -7.29 10.47
N GLY A 74 -23.08 -7.58 11.64
CA GLY A 74 -22.73 -8.92 12.06
C GLY A 74 -21.57 -9.55 11.29
N ARG A 75 -20.74 -8.74 10.62
CA ARG A 75 -19.56 -9.23 9.88
C ARG A 75 -18.38 -9.38 10.82
N ASP A 76 -17.58 -10.43 10.63
CA ASP A 76 -16.39 -10.69 11.44
C ASP A 76 -15.32 -9.62 11.23
N ILE A 77 -14.91 -8.97 12.32
CA ILE A 77 -13.93 -7.88 12.27
C ILE A 77 -12.55 -8.41 11.88
N LEU A 78 -12.13 -9.58 12.36
CA LEU A 78 -10.83 -10.16 12.02
C LEU A 78 -10.71 -10.42 10.51
N SER A 79 -11.70 -11.07 9.93
CA SER A 79 -11.76 -11.35 8.50
C SER A 79 -11.70 -10.05 7.70
N ARG A 80 -12.44 -9.02 8.10
CA ARG A 80 -12.42 -7.71 7.44
C ARG A 80 -11.07 -7.01 7.50
N VAL A 81 -10.34 -7.13 8.60
CA VAL A 81 -8.97 -6.61 8.72
C VAL A 81 -8.05 -7.33 7.73
N ILE A 82 -8.11 -8.67 7.67
CA ILE A 82 -7.29 -9.48 6.77
C ILE A 82 -7.58 -9.13 5.30
N TRP A 83 -8.85 -9.03 4.90
CA TRP A 83 -9.26 -8.61 3.56
C TRP A 83 -8.88 -7.15 3.25
N GLY A 84 -8.90 -6.27 4.26
CA GLY A 84 -8.41 -4.89 4.14
C GLY A 84 -6.91 -4.83 3.84
N ILE A 85 -6.11 -5.69 4.47
CA ILE A 85 -4.68 -5.84 4.16
C ILE A 85 -4.49 -6.29 2.71
N GLN A 86 -5.27 -7.25 2.21
CA GLN A 86 -5.21 -7.68 0.80
C GLN A 86 -5.49 -6.52 -0.15
N THR A 87 -6.53 -5.74 0.12
CA THR A 87 -6.85 -4.56 -0.70
C THR A 87 -5.68 -3.59 -0.76
N THR A 88 -5.03 -3.33 0.39
CA THR A 88 -3.83 -2.48 0.45
C THR A 88 -2.69 -3.04 -0.39
N VAL A 89 -2.44 -4.35 -0.33
CA VAL A 89 -1.41 -5.02 -1.14
C VAL A 89 -1.71 -4.88 -2.63
N ILE A 90 -2.96 -5.15 -3.05
CA ILE A 90 -3.39 -5.03 -4.45
C ILE A 90 -3.20 -3.59 -4.96
N VAL A 91 -3.67 -2.60 -4.21
CA VAL A 91 -3.56 -1.17 -4.59
C VAL A 91 -2.10 -0.76 -4.69
N THR A 92 -1.26 -1.18 -3.74
CA THR A 92 0.17 -0.84 -3.75
C THR A 92 0.88 -1.46 -4.95
N ILE A 93 0.68 -2.75 -5.21
CA ILE A 93 1.30 -3.44 -6.36
C ILE A 93 0.80 -2.85 -7.67
N THR A 94 -0.51 -2.62 -7.79
CA THR A 94 -1.09 -2.00 -8.98
C THR A 94 -0.53 -0.60 -9.21
N GLY A 95 -0.43 0.23 -8.16
CA GLY A 95 0.17 1.57 -8.24
C GLY A 95 1.63 1.54 -8.70
N LEU A 96 2.42 0.57 -8.24
CA LEU A 96 3.80 0.38 -8.71
C LEU A 96 3.86 -0.06 -10.17
N LEU A 97 3.01 -1.01 -10.58
CA LEU A 97 2.98 -1.58 -11.94
C LEU A 97 2.41 -0.60 -12.98
N THR A 98 1.50 0.30 -12.60
CA THR A 98 0.93 1.32 -13.51
C THR A 98 1.93 2.42 -13.90
N GLY A 99 3.17 2.32 -13.48
CA GLY A 99 4.23 3.23 -13.88
C GLY A 99 4.32 4.52 -13.07
N ALA A 100 3.49 4.68 -12.03
CA ALA A 100 3.53 5.87 -11.17
C ALA A 100 4.92 6.07 -10.55
N LEU A 101 5.57 4.98 -10.11
CA LEU A 101 6.93 5.02 -9.58
C LEU A 101 7.95 5.40 -10.67
N ILE A 102 7.81 4.84 -11.87
CA ILE A 102 8.73 5.12 -13.00
C ILE A 102 8.59 6.57 -13.43
N LEU A 103 7.35 7.06 -13.59
CA LEU A 103 7.09 8.46 -13.94
C LEU A 103 7.59 9.41 -12.84
N GLY A 104 7.31 9.12 -11.57
CA GLY A 104 7.77 9.93 -10.45
C GLY A 104 9.28 9.98 -10.35
N LEU A 105 9.96 8.83 -10.51
CA LEU A 105 11.42 8.77 -10.53
C LEU A 105 12.00 9.52 -11.71
N PHE A 106 11.46 9.34 -12.91
CA PHE A 106 11.92 10.01 -14.13
C PHE A 106 11.76 11.53 -14.03
N LEU A 107 10.57 12.00 -13.65
CA LEU A 107 10.32 13.44 -13.47
C LEU A 107 11.16 14.03 -12.33
N GLY A 108 11.32 13.31 -11.22
CA GLY A 108 12.15 13.75 -10.10
C GLY A 108 13.62 13.83 -10.46
N LEU A 109 14.17 12.87 -11.21
CA LEU A 109 15.55 12.92 -11.71
C LEU A 109 15.76 14.06 -12.70
N LEU A 110 14.82 14.27 -13.62
CA LEU A 110 14.89 15.40 -14.57
C LEU A 110 14.83 16.74 -13.85
N ALA A 111 13.91 16.89 -12.90
CA ALA A 111 13.80 18.12 -12.09
C ALA A 111 15.09 18.39 -11.31
N GLY A 112 15.67 17.37 -10.68
CA GLY A 112 16.94 17.47 -9.96
C GLY A 112 18.14 17.77 -10.86
N PHE A 113 18.16 17.25 -12.09
CA PHE A 113 19.23 17.46 -13.06
C PHE A 113 19.19 18.86 -13.70
N TYR A 114 18.02 19.24 -14.25
CA TYR A 114 17.89 20.50 -14.97
C TYR A 114 17.71 21.72 -14.07
N ARG A 115 17.23 21.53 -12.83
CA ARG A 115 16.99 22.62 -11.87
C ARG A 115 16.21 23.81 -12.44
N GLY A 116 16.01 24.88 -11.66
CA GLY A 116 15.42 26.14 -12.15
C GLY A 116 13.97 25.99 -12.60
N ILE A 117 13.64 26.43 -13.81
CA ILE A 117 12.28 26.49 -14.36
C ILE A 117 11.64 25.10 -14.46
N PHE A 118 12.39 24.07 -14.85
CA PHE A 118 11.87 22.72 -15.00
C PHE A 118 11.47 22.13 -13.65
N ASP A 119 12.32 22.28 -12.65
CA ASP A 119 12.04 21.87 -11.27
C ASP A 119 10.80 22.61 -10.74
N PHE A 120 10.74 23.93 -10.94
CA PHE A 120 9.59 24.74 -10.56
C PHE A 120 8.28 24.25 -11.20
N ILE A 121 8.27 23.93 -12.49
CA ILE A 121 7.08 23.44 -13.20
C ILE A 121 6.64 22.08 -12.63
N VAL A 122 7.57 21.12 -12.47
CA VAL A 122 7.25 19.78 -11.95
C VAL A 122 6.69 19.88 -10.53
N MET A 123 7.36 20.62 -9.65
CA MET A 123 6.90 20.82 -8.27
C MET A 123 5.54 21.53 -8.22
N ARG A 124 5.38 22.59 -9.02
CA ARG A 124 4.13 23.36 -9.02
C ARG A 124 2.94 22.57 -9.55
N THR A 125 3.18 21.73 -10.56
CA THR A 125 2.13 20.81 -11.06
C THR A 125 1.73 19.80 -10.00
N GLY A 126 2.69 19.22 -9.28
CA GLY A 126 2.42 18.33 -8.17
C GLY A 126 1.59 19.00 -7.07
N GLU A 127 1.97 20.22 -6.66
CA GLU A 127 1.21 21.00 -5.66
C GLU A 127 -0.23 21.30 -6.13
N LEU A 128 -0.41 21.69 -7.39
CA LEU A 128 -1.74 21.94 -7.95
C LEU A 128 -2.63 20.71 -7.91
N VAL A 129 -2.11 19.56 -8.35
CA VAL A 129 -2.86 18.29 -8.30
C VAL A 129 -3.20 17.91 -6.86
N SER A 130 -2.24 18.02 -5.95
CA SER A 130 -2.44 17.71 -4.52
C SER A 130 -3.34 18.70 -3.78
N SER A 131 -3.61 19.87 -4.37
CA SER A 131 -4.53 20.86 -3.78
C SER A 131 -6.00 20.46 -3.91
N PHE A 132 -6.30 19.53 -4.82
CA PHE A 132 -7.65 18.99 -4.95
C PHE A 132 -7.83 17.81 -3.99
N PRO A 133 -8.93 17.79 -3.19
CA PRO A 133 -9.25 16.60 -2.40
C PRO A 133 -9.47 15.40 -3.31
N ASP A 134 -8.72 14.31 -3.06
CA ASP A 134 -8.76 13.08 -3.87
C ASP A 134 -10.18 12.55 -4.06
N ILE A 135 -11.01 12.65 -3.02
CA ILE A 135 -12.41 12.23 -3.06
C ILE A 135 -13.21 13.01 -4.13
N LEU A 136 -13.02 14.32 -4.25
CA LEU A 136 -13.71 15.13 -5.25
C LEU A 136 -13.27 14.76 -6.67
N LEU A 137 -11.98 14.51 -6.88
CA LEU A 137 -11.45 14.04 -8.17
C LEU A 137 -12.03 12.67 -8.55
N ILE A 138 -12.09 11.73 -7.61
CA ILE A 138 -12.67 10.39 -7.84
C ILE A 138 -14.16 10.50 -8.19
N ILE A 139 -14.93 11.32 -7.46
CA ILE A 139 -16.37 11.51 -7.73
C ILE A 139 -16.56 12.15 -9.10
N LEU A 140 -15.77 13.18 -9.44
CA LEU A 140 -15.85 13.86 -10.75
C LEU A 140 -15.53 12.90 -11.90
N LEU A 141 -14.46 12.13 -11.79
CA LEU A 141 -14.08 11.11 -12.76
C LEU A 141 -15.14 10.01 -12.88
N ALA A 142 -15.66 9.52 -11.77
CA ALA A 142 -16.72 8.52 -11.78
C ALA A 142 -18.01 9.05 -12.43
N ALA A 143 -18.35 10.33 -12.22
CA ALA A 143 -19.52 10.96 -12.83
C ALA A 143 -19.33 11.18 -14.35
N THR A 144 -18.12 11.54 -14.79
CA THR A 144 -17.83 11.82 -16.21
C THR A 144 -17.57 10.55 -17.03
N LEU A 145 -16.94 9.53 -16.42
CA LEU A 145 -16.62 8.25 -17.07
C LEU A 145 -17.76 7.23 -16.96
N ARG A 146 -18.84 7.55 -16.23
CA ARG A 146 -19.99 6.66 -16.16
C ARG A 146 -20.49 6.40 -17.58
N PRO A 147 -20.42 5.14 -18.09
CA PRO A 147 -20.98 4.84 -19.38
C PRO A 147 -22.45 5.24 -19.34
N ARG A 148 -22.88 6.05 -20.32
CA ARG A 148 -24.28 6.40 -20.51
C ARG A 148 -25.01 5.08 -20.72
N ILE A 149 -25.59 4.55 -19.65
CA ILE A 149 -26.50 3.41 -19.75
C ILE A 149 -27.69 3.99 -20.50
N THR A 150 -27.67 3.91 -21.82
CA THR A 150 -28.83 4.11 -22.66
C THR A 150 -29.81 3.02 -22.25
N ASN A 151 -30.93 3.47 -21.67
CA ASN A 151 -32.07 2.63 -21.36
C ASN A 151 -32.49 1.90 -22.65
N PHE A 152 -32.46 0.56 -22.61
CA PHE A 152 -33.31 -0.28 -23.42
C PHE A 152 -34.35 -0.89 -22.51
#